data_9c9d140dd2e37fd75cee5f775178d949
#
_entry.id   9c9d140dd2e37fd75cee5f775178d949
#
_cell.length_a   1.000
_cell.length_b   1.000
_cell.length_c   1.000
_cell.angle_alpha   90.00
_cell.angle_beta   90.00
_cell.angle_gamma   90.00
#
_symmetry.space_group_name_H-M   'P 1'
#
loop_
_entity.id
_entity.type
_entity.pdbx_description
1 polymer ?
#
loop_
_entity_poly.entity_id
_entity_poly.type
_entity_poly.pdbx_seq_one_letter_code
_entity_poly.pdbx_strand_id
1 'polypeptide(L)'
;MKKRILIIDDEKNIRLTLRSCLDSQGYEIETAVNGEEGLSKIIDDGFDLVLLDLKMPGLDGMEVLKRVRGKGINVNVIIMTAYGTVEKAVEAMKLGAIDFLSKPFTPDDIRKIVENVLKRPTLIEDKLSGFDDFMEYAKNCILNKDFDKAEIYLKKAIAENMDSAEPHNLLGVLIESKGDNLLAAKHYRAALDLDPTYQPAQKNLERISQFRYSKEGIDLGTEDSKQNE
;
A
#
# COMPACT_ATOMS: atom_id res chain seq x y z
N MET A 1 -5.38 4.23 22.11
CA MET A 1 -6.19 5.38 21.61
C MET A 1 -7.23 4.85 20.66
N LYS A 2 -8.41 5.49 20.56
CA LYS A 2 -9.40 5.13 19.55
C LYS A 2 -8.88 5.60 18.18
N LYS A 3 -9.12 4.79 17.13
CA LYS A 3 -8.79 5.17 15.75
C LYS A 3 -9.76 6.24 15.26
N ARG A 4 -9.23 7.30 14.64
CA ARG A 4 -9.99 8.46 14.12
C ARG A 4 -10.22 8.31 12.62
N ILE A 5 -11.48 8.39 12.20
CA ILE A 5 -11.88 8.25 10.81
C ILE A 5 -12.62 9.52 10.37
N LEU A 6 -12.20 10.09 9.22
CA LEU A 6 -12.90 11.19 8.57
C LEU A 6 -13.72 10.66 7.39
N ILE A 7 -14.98 11.04 7.31
CA ILE A 7 -15.88 10.73 6.19
C ILE A 7 -16.16 12.02 5.42
N ILE A 8 -15.78 12.03 4.14
CA ILE A 8 -15.97 13.19 3.24
C ILE A 8 -16.90 12.76 2.11
N ASP A 9 -18.12 13.28 2.10
CA ASP A 9 -19.16 12.92 1.14
C ASP A 9 -20.21 14.05 1.16
N ASP A 10 -20.73 14.50 0.02
CA ASP A 10 -21.75 15.56 -0.02
C ASP A 10 -23.13 15.05 0.36
N GLU A 11 -23.39 13.75 0.21
CA GLU A 11 -24.65 13.12 0.55
C GLU A 11 -24.82 12.89 2.06
N LYS A 12 -25.75 13.62 2.69
CA LYS A 12 -26.03 13.50 4.13
C LYS A 12 -26.37 12.08 4.57
N ASN A 13 -27.14 11.36 3.77
CA ASN A 13 -27.56 9.99 4.11
C ASN A 13 -26.39 9.01 4.13
N ILE A 14 -25.44 9.16 3.20
CA ILE A 14 -24.22 8.36 3.16
C ILE A 14 -23.39 8.62 4.42
N ARG A 15 -23.13 9.90 4.76
CA ARG A 15 -22.39 10.25 5.98
C ARG A 15 -23.03 9.69 7.25
N LEU A 16 -24.38 9.76 7.39
CA LEU A 16 -25.09 9.22 8.54
C LEU A 16 -24.98 7.70 8.62
N THR A 17 -25.14 6.99 7.50
CA THR A 17 -25.03 5.52 7.44
C THR A 17 -23.63 5.06 7.80
N LEU A 18 -22.60 5.67 7.20
CA LEU A 18 -21.20 5.36 7.50
C LEU A 18 -20.85 5.63 8.95
N ARG A 19 -21.26 6.79 9.47
CA ARG A 19 -21.04 7.17 10.87
C ARG A 19 -21.67 6.13 11.81
N SER A 20 -22.97 5.83 11.65
CA SER A 20 -23.66 4.85 12.49
C SER A 20 -23.01 3.47 12.44
N CYS A 21 -22.59 3.03 11.25
CA CYS A 21 -21.95 1.75 11.04
C CYS A 21 -20.59 1.66 11.76
N LEU A 22 -19.78 2.72 11.71
CA LEU A 22 -18.40 2.73 12.24
C LEU A 22 -18.35 3.13 13.72
N ASP A 23 -19.25 4.00 14.21
CA ASP A 23 -19.40 4.30 15.65
C ASP A 23 -19.64 3.01 16.45
N SER A 24 -20.44 2.09 15.91
CA SER A 24 -20.73 0.80 16.56
C SER A 24 -19.49 -0.09 16.71
N GLN A 25 -18.43 0.16 15.95
CA GLN A 25 -17.14 -0.54 16.03
C GLN A 25 -16.14 0.14 16.99
N GLY A 26 -16.53 1.25 17.63
CA GLY A 26 -15.72 1.95 18.60
C GLY A 26 -14.71 2.96 18.02
N TYR A 27 -14.82 3.28 16.73
CA TYR A 27 -14.01 4.34 16.09
C TYR A 27 -14.51 5.73 16.49
N GLU A 28 -13.64 6.74 16.42
CA GLU A 28 -13.99 8.15 16.54
C GLU A 28 -14.24 8.72 15.14
N ILE A 29 -15.48 9.16 14.88
CA ILE A 29 -15.90 9.52 13.53
C ILE A 29 -16.16 11.02 13.41
N GLU A 30 -15.46 11.64 12.46
CA GLU A 30 -15.76 12.99 11.98
C GLU A 30 -16.30 12.95 10.55
N THR A 31 -17.01 14.01 10.18
CA THR A 31 -17.58 14.13 8.83
C THR A 31 -17.27 15.49 8.23
N ALA A 32 -17.15 15.54 6.89
CA ALA A 32 -17.10 16.77 6.10
C ALA A 32 -18.11 16.69 4.96
N VAL A 33 -18.69 17.81 4.58
CA VAL A 33 -19.79 17.87 3.60
C VAL A 33 -19.32 18.17 2.17
N ASN A 34 -18.03 18.49 2.00
CA ASN A 34 -17.40 18.77 0.71
C ASN A 34 -15.89 18.59 0.81
N GLY A 35 -15.20 18.68 -0.34
CA GLY A 35 -13.76 18.49 -0.43
C GLY A 35 -12.93 19.55 0.29
N GLU A 36 -13.41 20.81 0.31
CA GLU A 36 -12.72 21.93 0.97
C GLU A 36 -12.67 21.75 2.48
N GLU A 37 -13.83 21.44 3.11
CA GLU A 37 -13.90 21.13 4.53
C GLU A 37 -13.06 19.89 4.88
N GLY A 38 -13.17 18.84 4.05
CA GLY A 38 -12.41 17.61 4.23
C GLY A 38 -10.90 17.84 4.17
N LEU A 39 -10.43 18.60 3.19
CA LEU A 39 -9.02 18.96 3.05
C LEU A 39 -8.50 19.76 4.25
N SER A 40 -9.28 20.75 4.73
CA SER A 40 -8.91 21.53 5.92
C SER A 40 -8.73 20.61 7.14
N LYS A 41 -9.72 19.75 7.42
CA LYS A 41 -9.67 18.82 8.54
C LYS A 41 -8.48 17.86 8.47
N ILE A 42 -8.16 17.34 7.26
CA ILE A 42 -6.99 16.45 7.10
C ILE A 42 -5.68 17.18 7.42
N ILE A 43 -5.59 18.46 7.08
CA ILE A 43 -4.38 19.27 7.33
C ILE A 43 -4.24 19.64 8.81
N ASP A 44 -5.36 20.00 9.44
CA ASP A 44 -5.37 20.54 10.80
C ASP A 44 -5.38 19.45 11.88
N ASP A 45 -5.97 18.30 11.57
CA ASP A 45 -6.19 17.17 12.48
C ASP A 45 -5.56 15.87 11.96
N GLY A 46 -5.06 15.04 12.88
CA GLY A 46 -4.55 13.71 12.53
C GLY A 46 -5.68 12.67 12.45
N PHE A 47 -5.83 12.01 11.30
CA PHE A 47 -6.74 10.88 11.11
C PHE A 47 -5.95 9.61 10.77
N ASP A 48 -6.48 8.45 11.20
CA ASP A 48 -5.93 7.14 10.82
C ASP A 48 -6.43 6.70 9.44
N LEU A 49 -7.64 7.15 9.07
CA LEU A 49 -8.30 6.79 7.83
C LEU A 49 -9.23 7.91 7.35
N VAL A 50 -9.29 8.09 6.04
CA VAL A 50 -10.26 8.97 5.35
C VAL A 50 -11.08 8.13 4.39
N LEU A 51 -12.40 8.19 4.51
CA LEU A 51 -13.35 7.72 3.50
C LEU A 51 -13.74 8.91 2.63
N LEU A 52 -13.39 8.89 1.35
CA LEU A 52 -13.47 10.05 0.46
C LEU A 52 -14.32 9.76 -0.76
N ASP A 53 -15.42 10.47 -0.92
CA ASP A 53 -16.18 10.40 -2.16
C ASP A 53 -15.43 11.08 -3.31
N LEU A 54 -15.49 10.47 -4.50
CA LEU A 54 -14.86 11.03 -5.70
C LEU A 54 -15.63 12.22 -6.27
N LYS A 55 -16.96 12.15 -6.28
CA LYS A 55 -17.79 13.12 -6.95
C LYS A 55 -18.51 14.01 -5.94
N MET A 56 -17.95 15.17 -5.69
CA MET A 56 -18.55 16.20 -4.86
C MET A 56 -18.58 17.54 -5.61
N PRO A 57 -19.56 18.41 -5.35
CA PRO A 57 -19.53 19.78 -5.83
C PRO A 57 -18.30 20.53 -5.29
N GLY A 58 -17.73 21.42 -6.11
CA GLY A 58 -16.53 22.17 -5.74
C GLY A 58 -15.25 21.34 -5.89
N LEU A 59 -14.50 21.16 -4.82
CA LEU A 59 -13.28 20.37 -4.81
C LEU A 59 -13.61 18.87 -4.81
N ASP A 60 -13.35 18.19 -5.92
CA ASP A 60 -13.59 16.74 -6.04
C ASP A 60 -12.59 15.90 -5.25
N GLY A 61 -12.92 14.59 -5.04
CA GLY A 61 -12.10 13.71 -4.21
C GLY A 61 -10.71 13.44 -4.78
N MET A 62 -10.55 13.44 -6.12
CA MET A 62 -9.24 13.25 -6.74
C MET A 62 -8.31 14.43 -6.46
N GLU A 63 -8.85 15.63 -6.53
CA GLU A 63 -8.09 16.86 -6.25
C GLU A 63 -7.78 16.98 -4.75
N VAL A 64 -8.71 16.55 -3.85
CA VAL A 64 -8.43 16.43 -2.41
C VAL A 64 -7.23 15.50 -2.18
N LEU A 65 -7.26 14.29 -2.75
CA LEU A 65 -6.19 13.30 -2.61
C LEU A 65 -4.84 13.85 -3.12
N LYS A 66 -4.83 14.47 -4.30
CA LYS A 66 -3.65 15.14 -4.86
C LYS A 66 -3.05 16.16 -3.90
N ARG A 67 -3.89 17.05 -3.36
CA ARG A 67 -3.42 18.12 -2.44
C ARG A 67 -2.91 17.58 -1.12
N VAL A 68 -3.56 16.55 -0.58
CA VAL A 68 -3.11 15.84 0.63
C VAL A 68 -1.73 15.25 0.41
N ARG A 69 -1.53 14.51 -0.69
CA ARG A 69 -0.23 13.91 -1.03
C ARG A 69 0.83 14.97 -1.37
N GLY A 70 0.46 16.04 -2.07
CA GLY A 70 1.35 17.17 -2.38
C GLY A 70 1.87 17.91 -1.15
N LYS A 71 1.17 17.80 0.00
CA LYS A 71 1.62 18.32 1.31
C LYS A 71 2.42 17.30 2.12
N GLY A 72 2.70 16.10 1.59
CA GLY A 72 3.42 15.04 2.28
C GLY A 72 2.60 14.32 3.36
N ILE A 73 1.27 14.49 3.38
CA ILE A 73 0.41 13.83 4.36
C ILE A 73 0.08 12.41 3.89
N ASN A 74 0.53 11.41 4.65
CA ASN A 74 0.38 9.97 4.35
C ASN A 74 -0.77 9.30 5.13
N VAL A 75 -1.92 9.97 5.25
CA VAL A 75 -3.11 9.36 5.81
C VAL A 75 -3.65 8.26 4.89
N ASN A 76 -4.16 7.16 5.45
CA ASN A 76 -4.85 6.13 4.68
C ASN A 76 -6.12 6.71 4.05
N VAL A 77 -6.31 6.54 2.74
CA VAL A 77 -7.49 7.02 2.02
C VAL A 77 -8.16 5.87 1.29
N ILE A 78 -9.43 5.60 1.61
CA ILE A 78 -10.31 4.73 0.83
C ILE A 78 -11.22 5.63 0.01
N ILE A 79 -11.23 5.40 -1.30
CA ILE A 79 -12.10 6.13 -2.22
C ILE A 79 -13.48 5.47 -2.26
N MET A 80 -14.54 6.28 -2.17
CA MET A 80 -15.92 5.84 -2.38
C MET A 80 -16.43 6.40 -3.71
N THR A 81 -17.12 5.61 -4.52
CA THR A 81 -17.62 6.10 -5.81
C THR A 81 -18.82 5.31 -6.33
N ALA A 82 -19.82 6.03 -6.85
CA ALA A 82 -20.95 5.44 -7.59
C ALA A 82 -20.60 5.15 -9.06
N TYR A 83 -19.51 5.73 -9.58
CA TYR A 83 -19.08 5.64 -10.97
C TYR A 83 -17.60 5.23 -11.06
N GLY A 84 -17.27 4.08 -10.44
CA GLY A 84 -15.93 3.51 -10.56
C GLY A 84 -15.71 2.95 -11.96
N THR A 85 -15.29 3.79 -12.93
CA THR A 85 -14.58 3.20 -14.07
C THR A 85 -13.24 2.69 -13.53
N VAL A 86 -12.81 1.55 -14.05
CA VAL A 86 -11.51 0.94 -13.67
C VAL A 86 -10.38 1.99 -13.78
N GLU A 87 -10.47 2.90 -14.75
CA GLU A 87 -9.48 3.96 -14.95
C GLU A 87 -9.37 4.92 -13.76
N LYS A 88 -10.51 5.36 -13.17
CA LYS A 88 -10.49 6.27 -12.01
C LYS A 88 -10.02 5.60 -10.74
N ALA A 89 -10.40 4.34 -10.53
CA ALA A 89 -9.87 3.56 -9.42
C ALA A 89 -8.34 3.40 -9.54
N VAL A 90 -7.83 3.06 -10.73
CA VAL A 90 -6.41 2.97 -11.01
C VAL A 90 -5.70 4.32 -10.82
N GLU A 91 -6.31 5.43 -11.24
CA GLU A 91 -5.74 6.77 -11.04
C GLU A 91 -5.65 7.13 -9.55
N ALA A 92 -6.70 6.85 -8.76
CA ALA A 92 -6.70 7.07 -7.32
C ALA A 92 -5.63 6.23 -6.60
N MET A 93 -5.48 4.95 -7.00
CA MET A 93 -4.43 4.08 -6.46
C MET A 93 -3.02 4.60 -6.81
N LYS A 94 -2.81 5.12 -8.04
CA LYS A 94 -1.54 5.76 -8.43
C LYS A 94 -1.24 7.02 -7.61
N LEU A 95 -2.27 7.72 -7.15
CA LEU A 95 -2.15 8.90 -6.28
C LEU A 95 -2.01 8.51 -4.79
N GLY A 96 -1.96 7.21 -4.48
CA GLY A 96 -1.74 6.72 -3.12
C GLY A 96 -3.03 6.53 -2.31
N ALA A 97 -4.19 6.34 -2.94
CA ALA A 97 -5.32 5.72 -2.26
C ALA A 97 -4.95 4.27 -1.91
N ILE A 98 -5.41 3.80 -0.73
CA ILE A 98 -5.05 2.46 -0.26
C ILE A 98 -6.04 1.40 -0.72
N ASP A 99 -7.29 1.82 -1.00
CA ASP A 99 -8.37 0.95 -1.46
C ASP A 99 -9.51 1.78 -2.08
N PHE A 100 -10.50 1.11 -2.69
CA PHE A 100 -11.70 1.75 -3.18
C PHE A 100 -12.96 0.95 -2.86
N LEU A 101 -14.10 1.63 -2.71
CA LEU A 101 -15.39 1.05 -2.41
C LEU A 101 -16.45 1.56 -3.39
N SER A 102 -17.05 0.65 -4.17
CA SER A 102 -18.14 0.99 -5.10
C SER A 102 -19.46 1.20 -4.37
N LYS A 103 -20.14 2.32 -4.63
CA LYS A 103 -21.54 2.54 -4.23
C LYS A 103 -22.46 1.83 -5.25
N PRO A 104 -23.54 1.13 -4.80
CA PRO A 104 -23.99 0.97 -3.43
C PRO A 104 -23.17 -0.09 -2.67
N PHE A 105 -22.93 0.13 -1.40
CA PHE A 105 -22.22 -0.76 -0.50
C PHE A 105 -23.09 -1.13 0.71
N THR A 106 -22.83 -2.30 1.29
CA THR A 106 -23.49 -2.75 2.51
C THR A 106 -22.70 -2.32 3.76
N PRO A 107 -23.34 -2.27 4.95
CA PRO A 107 -22.63 -2.06 6.20
C PRO A 107 -21.47 -3.03 6.44
N ASP A 108 -21.60 -4.28 5.98
CA ASP A 108 -20.55 -5.29 6.13
C ASP A 108 -19.36 -5.05 5.21
N ASP A 109 -19.58 -4.54 4.00
CA ASP A 109 -18.49 -4.15 3.08
C ASP A 109 -17.65 -3.03 3.69
N ILE A 110 -18.33 -2.04 4.30
CA ILE A 110 -17.65 -0.92 4.97
C ILE A 110 -16.84 -1.42 6.17
N ARG A 111 -17.42 -2.25 7.02
CA ARG A 111 -16.72 -2.77 8.20
C ARG A 111 -15.48 -3.55 7.79
N LYS A 112 -15.61 -4.46 6.82
CA LYS A 112 -14.49 -5.28 6.34
C LYS A 112 -13.36 -4.46 5.76
N ILE A 113 -13.67 -3.50 4.87
CA ILE A 113 -12.63 -2.69 4.22
C ILE A 113 -11.92 -1.79 5.24
N VAL A 114 -12.66 -1.13 6.15
CA VAL A 114 -12.10 -0.28 7.20
C VAL A 114 -11.24 -1.09 8.17
N GLU A 115 -11.75 -2.24 8.61
CA GLU A 115 -11.00 -3.13 9.50
C GLU A 115 -9.71 -3.63 8.85
N ASN A 116 -9.77 -4.06 7.59
CA ASN A 116 -8.60 -4.50 6.84
C ASN A 116 -7.54 -3.40 6.71
N VAL A 117 -7.95 -2.16 6.42
CA VAL A 117 -7.03 -1.03 6.30
C VAL A 117 -6.45 -0.63 7.65
N LEU A 118 -7.27 -0.57 8.71
CA LEU A 118 -6.82 -0.15 10.04
C LEU A 118 -6.06 -1.24 10.81
N LYS A 119 -6.29 -2.52 10.48
CA LYS A 119 -5.52 -3.65 11.01
C LYS A 119 -4.23 -3.92 10.23
N ARG A 120 -4.08 -3.37 9.00
CA ARG A 120 -2.76 -3.37 8.38
C ARG A 120 -1.83 -2.70 9.37
N PRO A 121 -0.74 -3.35 9.82
CA PRO A 121 0.21 -2.69 10.69
C PRO A 121 0.63 -1.41 9.98
N THR A 122 0.25 -0.25 10.51
CA THR A 122 0.98 0.98 10.25
C THR A 122 2.31 0.75 10.94
N LEU A 123 3.22 0.09 10.23
CA LEU A 123 4.60 0.02 10.64
C LEU A 123 5.08 1.47 10.67
N ILE A 124 4.93 2.09 11.85
CA ILE A 124 5.42 3.44 12.07
C ILE A 124 6.93 3.32 11.94
N GLU A 125 7.49 3.94 10.95
CA GLU A 125 8.90 3.88 10.56
C GLU A 125 9.83 4.02 11.79
N ASP A 126 9.43 4.86 12.74
CA ASP A 126 10.15 5.12 14.00
C ASP A 126 10.08 3.98 15.04
N LYS A 127 9.23 2.96 14.84
CA LYS A 127 9.07 1.83 15.76
C LYS A 127 9.51 0.50 15.19
N LEU A 128 9.98 0.48 13.94
CA LEU A 128 10.46 -0.73 13.32
C LEU A 128 11.76 -1.18 13.98
N SER A 129 11.80 -2.42 14.43
CA SER A 129 12.99 -3.00 15.05
C SER A 129 13.11 -4.48 14.70
N GLY A 130 14.29 -4.85 14.21
CA GLY A 130 14.59 -6.23 13.88
C GLY A 130 14.19 -6.67 12.47
N PHE A 131 14.61 -7.88 12.13
CA PHE A 131 14.52 -8.44 10.79
C PHE A 131 13.09 -8.48 10.24
N ASP A 132 12.15 -9.05 11.01
CA ASP A 132 10.78 -9.28 10.55
C ASP A 132 10.04 -7.98 10.25
N ASP A 133 10.19 -6.95 11.12
CA ASP A 133 9.59 -5.63 10.90
C ASP A 133 10.14 -4.97 9.64
N PHE A 134 11.46 -5.03 9.41
CA PHE A 134 12.09 -4.44 8.24
C PHE A 134 11.68 -5.17 6.95
N MET A 135 11.56 -6.50 6.99
CA MET A 135 11.09 -7.29 5.85
C MET A 135 9.63 -6.98 5.51
N GLU A 136 8.74 -6.96 6.51
CA GLU A 136 7.33 -6.65 6.30
C GLU A 136 7.15 -5.24 5.75
N TYR A 137 7.86 -4.25 6.30
CA TYR A 137 7.81 -2.88 5.82
C TYR A 137 8.34 -2.76 4.39
N ALA A 138 9.46 -3.41 4.07
CA ALA A 138 10.02 -3.41 2.73
C ALA A 138 9.06 -4.02 1.69
N LYS A 139 8.41 -5.15 2.02
CA LYS A 139 7.38 -5.77 1.18
C LYS A 139 6.20 -4.83 0.94
N ASN A 140 5.73 -4.14 1.98
CA ASN A 140 4.67 -3.14 1.86
C ASN A 140 5.09 -1.96 0.96
N CYS A 141 6.35 -1.49 1.08
CA CYS A 141 6.90 -0.45 0.20
C CYS A 141 6.95 -0.93 -1.27
N ILE A 142 7.31 -2.19 -1.53
CA ILE A 142 7.31 -2.77 -2.89
C ILE A 142 5.90 -2.76 -3.48
N LEU A 143 4.90 -3.21 -2.70
CA LEU A 143 3.49 -3.22 -3.13
C LEU A 143 2.98 -1.81 -3.45
N ASN A 144 3.41 -0.81 -2.67
CA ASN A 144 3.05 0.60 -2.86
C ASN A 144 3.96 1.33 -3.86
N LYS A 145 4.90 0.63 -4.52
CA LYS A 145 5.87 1.17 -5.48
C LYS A 145 6.81 2.24 -4.90
N ASP A 146 6.96 2.28 -3.58
CA ASP A 146 7.97 3.10 -2.90
C ASP A 146 9.31 2.34 -2.86
N PHE A 147 9.93 2.21 -4.02
CA PHE A 147 11.11 1.37 -4.23
C PHE A 147 12.34 1.89 -3.50
N ASP A 148 12.44 3.19 -3.27
CA ASP A 148 13.59 3.77 -2.55
C ASP A 148 13.53 3.42 -1.06
N LYS A 149 12.35 3.50 -0.44
CA LYS A 149 12.17 3.03 0.94
C LYS A 149 12.33 1.53 1.05
N ALA A 150 11.76 0.76 0.11
CA ALA A 150 11.93 -0.68 0.08
C ALA A 150 13.42 -1.07 0.10
N GLU A 151 14.25 -0.42 -0.73
CA GLU A 151 15.69 -0.67 -0.78
C GLU A 151 16.39 -0.38 0.55
N ILE A 152 16.04 0.73 1.22
CA ILE A 152 16.58 1.09 2.53
C ILE A 152 16.28 0.01 3.57
N TYR A 153 15.01 -0.44 3.63
CA TYR A 153 14.58 -1.41 4.64
C TYR A 153 15.04 -2.83 4.36
N LEU A 154 15.19 -3.22 3.09
CA LEU A 154 15.86 -4.49 2.76
C LEU A 154 17.32 -4.52 3.19
N LYS A 155 18.04 -3.39 3.04
CA LYS A 155 19.42 -3.27 3.53
C LYS A 155 19.49 -3.34 5.06
N LYS A 156 18.51 -2.74 5.77
CA LYS A 156 18.41 -2.88 7.23
C LYS A 156 18.11 -4.33 7.64
N ALA A 157 17.21 -5.02 6.92
CA ALA A 157 16.92 -6.43 7.17
C ALA A 157 18.15 -7.32 6.99
N ILE A 158 18.95 -7.09 5.93
CA ILE A 158 20.23 -7.81 5.74
C ILE A 158 21.20 -7.57 6.93
N ALA A 159 21.25 -6.33 7.44
CA ALA A 159 22.12 -6.00 8.57
C ALA A 159 21.69 -6.72 9.87
N GLU A 160 20.39 -6.96 10.07
CA GLU A 160 19.84 -7.69 11.22
C GLU A 160 20.00 -9.21 11.08
N ASN A 161 19.85 -9.75 9.87
CA ASN A 161 20.02 -11.17 9.60
C ASN A 161 20.73 -11.37 8.25
N MET A 162 22.06 -11.55 8.34
CA MET A 162 22.93 -11.73 7.17
C MET A 162 22.77 -13.10 6.50
N ASP A 163 22.13 -14.07 7.15
CA ASP A 163 21.99 -15.44 6.64
C ASP A 163 20.68 -15.65 5.86
N SER A 164 19.85 -14.61 5.72
CA SER A 164 18.58 -14.71 5.01
C SER A 164 18.73 -14.44 3.51
N ALA A 165 18.26 -15.37 2.69
CA ALA A 165 18.26 -15.26 1.22
C ALA A 165 17.21 -14.27 0.70
N GLU A 166 16.07 -14.15 1.38
CA GLU A 166 14.90 -13.41 0.92
C GLU A 166 15.17 -11.92 0.64
N PRO A 167 15.80 -11.12 1.54
CA PRO A 167 16.04 -9.71 1.28
C PRO A 167 17.01 -9.49 0.11
N HIS A 168 17.96 -10.41 -0.12
CA HIS A 168 18.82 -10.36 -1.30
C HIS A 168 18.03 -10.57 -2.59
N ASN A 169 17.13 -11.57 -2.63
CA ASN A 169 16.25 -11.76 -3.78
C ASN A 169 15.40 -10.50 -4.08
N LEU A 170 14.76 -9.93 -3.06
CA LEU A 170 13.93 -8.74 -3.23
C LEU A 170 14.75 -7.50 -3.68
N LEU A 171 15.99 -7.34 -3.20
CA LEU A 171 16.90 -6.31 -3.73
C LEU A 171 17.21 -6.54 -5.20
N GLY A 172 17.48 -7.79 -5.59
CA GLY A 172 17.68 -8.17 -6.99
C GLY A 172 16.49 -7.75 -7.85
N VAL A 173 15.27 -8.03 -7.40
CA VAL A 173 14.02 -7.63 -8.10
C VAL A 173 13.89 -6.11 -8.24
N LEU A 174 14.17 -5.34 -7.19
CA LEU A 174 14.13 -3.88 -7.26
C LEU A 174 15.15 -3.31 -8.25
N ILE A 175 16.37 -3.80 -8.21
CA ILE A 175 17.47 -3.37 -9.08
C ILE A 175 17.17 -3.73 -10.54
N GLU A 176 16.63 -4.92 -10.79
CA GLU A 176 16.18 -5.35 -12.10
C GLU A 176 15.07 -4.46 -12.65
N SER A 177 14.13 -4.04 -11.80
CA SER A 177 13.05 -3.13 -12.19
C SER A 177 13.59 -1.76 -12.66
N LYS A 178 14.74 -1.33 -12.10
CA LYS A 178 15.49 -0.13 -12.50
C LYS A 178 16.34 -0.35 -13.76
N GLY A 179 16.46 -1.58 -14.27
CA GLY A 179 17.15 -1.94 -15.52
C GLY A 179 18.61 -2.39 -15.36
N ASP A 180 19.14 -2.47 -14.13
CA ASP A 180 20.50 -2.98 -13.88
C ASP A 180 20.49 -4.50 -13.68
N ASN A 181 20.40 -5.22 -14.79
CA ASN A 181 20.37 -6.69 -14.78
C ASN A 181 21.65 -7.32 -14.22
N LEU A 182 22.81 -6.65 -14.40
CA LEU A 182 24.08 -7.20 -13.92
C LEU A 182 24.15 -7.15 -12.38
N LEU A 183 23.74 -6.04 -11.78
CA LEU A 183 23.69 -5.91 -10.33
C LEU A 183 22.59 -6.79 -9.73
N ALA A 184 21.43 -6.88 -10.38
CA ALA A 184 20.35 -7.78 -9.97
C ALA A 184 20.83 -9.23 -9.90
N ALA A 185 21.54 -9.72 -10.95
CA ALA A 185 22.09 -11.05 -10.96
C ALA A 185 23.08 -11.32 -9.80
N LYS A 186 23.84 -10.31 -9.36
CA LYS A 186 24.70 -10.45 -8.17
C LYS A 186 23.89 -10.68 -6.91
N HIS A 187 22.79 -9.98 -6.74
CA HIS A 187 21.91 -10.15 -5.58
C HIS A 187 21.19 -11.50 -5.60
N TYR A 188 20.74 -11.99 -6.76
CA TYR A 188 20.17 -13.33 -6.87
C TYR A 188 21.19 -14.44 -6.54
N ARG A 189 22.45 -14.28 -6.98
CA ARG A 189 23.52 -15.22 -6.60
C ARG A 189 23.82 -15.16 -5.10
N ALA A 190 23.88 -13.97 -4.49
CA ALA A 190 24.05 -13.82 -3.06
C ALA A 190 22.93 -14.53 -2.27
N ALA A 191 21.67 -14.47 -2.74
CA ALA A 191 20.58 -15.21 -2.15
C ALA A 191 20.81 -16.73 -2.24
N LEU A 192 21.30 -17.23 -3.39
CA LEU A 192 21.58 -18.67 -3.59
C LEU A 192 22.84 -19.14 -2.87
N ASP A 193 23.80 -18.27 -2.62
CA ASP A 193 24.97 -18.57 -1.79
C ASP A 193 24.56 -18.80 -0.32
N LEU A 194 23.52 -18.07 0.15
CA LEU A 194 22.96 -18.23 1.50
C LEU A 194 22.00 -19.42 1.59
N ASP A 195 21.12 -19.58 0.61
CA ASP A 195 20.21 -20.72 0.52
C ASP A 195 20.16 -21.24 -0.93
N PRO A 196 20.95 -22.32 -1.24
CA PRO A 196 20.95 -22.91 -2.59
C PRO A 196 19.59 -23.48 -3.04
N THR A 197 18.63 -23.67 -2.11
CA THR A 197 17.31 -24.21 -2.41
C THR A 197 16.24 -23.10 -2.59
N TYR A 198 16.63 -21.82 -2.45
CA TYR A 198 15.71 -20.71 -2.52
C TYR A 198 15.21 -20.46 -3.95
N GLN A 199 14.07 -21.08 -4.26
CA GLN A 199 13.47 -21.12 -5.59
C GLN A 199 13.25 -19.76 -6.25
N PRO A 200 12.77 -18.69 -5.54
CA PRO A 200 12.56 -17.40 -6.17
C PRO A 200 13.83 -16.80 -6.80
N ALA A 201 14.96 -16.89 -6.10
CA ALA A 201 16.23 -16.40 -6.63
C ALA A 201 16.74 -17.22 -7.81
N GLN A 202 16.53 -18.55 -7.78
CA GLN A 202 16.90 -19.45 -8.88
C GLN A 202 16.10 -19.08 -10.15
N LYS A 203 14.79 -18.98 -10.06
CA LYS A 203 13.90 -18.60 -11.18
C LYS A 203 14.27 -17.22 -11.75
N ASN A 204 14.52 -16.24 -10.87
CA ASN A 204 14.89 -14.89 -11.28
C ASN A 204 16.26 -14.88 -11.97
N LEU A 205 17.25 -15.60 -11.45
CA LEU A 205 18.58 -15.69 -12.06
C LEU A 205 18.54 -16.39 -13.42
N GLU A 206 17.80 -17.50 -13.54
CA GLU A 206 17.58 -18.20 -14.82
C GLU A 206 16.95 -17.28 -15.86
N ARG A 207 15.86 -16.57 -15.49
CA ARG A 207 15.14 -15.65 -16.36
C ARG A 207 16.01 -14.50 -16.86
N ILE A 208 16.79 -13.87 -15.96
CA ILE A 208 17.66 -12.72 -16.33
C ILE A 208 18.83 -13.14 -17.21
N SER A 209 19.20 -14.45 -17.18
CA SER A 209 20.30 -15.02 -17.97
C SER A 209 19.88 -15.47 -19.37
N GLN A 210 18.57 -15.43 -19.71
CA GLN A 210 18.07 -15.84 -21.02
C GLN A 210 18.43 -14.82 -22.11
N PHE A 211 18.71 -15.31 -23.31
CA PHE A 211 19.05 -14.49 -24.47
C PHE A 211 17.92 -13.51 -24.88
N ARG A 212 16.65 -13.89 -24.63
CA ARG A 212 15.47 -13.01 -24.73
C ARG A 212 15.01 -12.67 -23.32
N TYR A 213 15.49 -11.57 -22.79
CA TYR A 213 15.09 -11.09 -21.49
C TYR A 213 13.62 -10.66 -21.48
N SER A 214 12.85 -11.10 -20.47
CA SER A 214 11.50 -10.65 -20.19
C SER A 214 11.36 -10.30 -18.70
N LYS A 215 10.57 -9.26 -18.38
CA LYS A 215 10.19 -8.94 -16.99
C LYS A 215 9.00 -9.78 -16.50
N GLU A 216 8.39 -10.59 -17.37
CA GLU A 216 7.34 -11.52 -16.99
C GLU A 216 7.92 -12.66 -16.15
N GLY A 217 7.16 -13.07 -15.12
CA GLY A 217 7.57 -14.18 -14.24
C GLY A 217 8.61 -13.80 -13.18
N ILE A 218 8.73 -12.52 -12.79
CA ILE A 218 9.53 -12.12 -11.61
C ILE A 218 8.93 -12.77 -10.36
N ASP A 219 9.74 -13.51 -9.60
CA ASP A 219 9.32 -14.18 -8.37
C ASP A 219 9.77 -13.38 -7.14
N LEU A 220 8.81 -12.86 -6.39
CA LEU A 220 9.05 -12.09 -5.17
C LEU A 220 9.26 -12.95 -3.94
N GLY A 221 9.01 -14.27 -4.02
CA GLY A 221 9.09 -15.18 -2.88
C GLY A 221 7.88 -15.10 -1.94
N THR A 222 6.75 -14.52 -2.39
CA THR A 222 5.50 -14.49 -1.62
C THR A 222 4.73 -15.81 -1.76
N GLU A 223 3.87 -16.14 -0.77
CA GLU A 223 3.11 -17.40 -0.77
C GLU A 223 2.20 -17.59 -1.99
N ASP A 224 1.76 -16.50 -2.62
CA ASP A 224 0.90 -16.53 -3.81
C ASP A 224 1.59 -17.08 -5.07
N SER A 225 2.92 -17.14 -5.10
CA SER A 225 3.67 -17.77 -6.20
C SER A 225 3.57 -19.29 -6.21
N LYS A 226 3.05 -19.93 -5.16
CA LYS A 226 2.95 -21.39 -5.01
C LYS A 226 1.67 -22.01 -5.59
N GLN A 227 0.71 -21.20 -6.08
CA GLN A 227 -0.60 -21.71 -6.54
C GLN A 227 -0.72 -21.86 -8.07
N ASN A 228 0.32 -21.59 -8.85
CA ASN A 228 0.29 -21.66 -10.32
C ASN A 228 1.21 -22.76 -10.90
N GLU A 229 1.30 -23.93 -10.25
CA GLU A 229 1.84 -25.16 -10.86
C GLU A 229 0.72 -26.15 -11.17
#